data_47eb12b4926712259474bf79c14ca0db
#
_entry.id   47eb12b4926712259474bf79c14ca0db
#
_cell.length_a   1.000
_cell.length_b   1.000
_cell.length_c   1.000
_cell.angle_alpha   90.00
_cell.angle_beta   90.00
_cell.angle_gamma   90.00
#
_symmetry.space_group_name_H-M   'P 1'
#
loop_
_entity.id
_entity.type
_entity.pdbx_description
1 polymer ?
#
loop_
_entity_poly.entity_id
_entity_poly.type
_entity_poly.pdbx_seq_one_letter_code
_entity_poly.pdbx_strand_id
1 'polypeptide(L)'
;MSVFTHLSLSPINIAAALCSAKAYNSAYAKGEQMINETMFARGAESSIIREIFSYGLERKAQIGAENVFDFSLGNPSVPAPAAVAESIKKALELPSDQLHGYTPAPGLPQCRVAVAESLNRRFGTSYEGKDVFMTVGAAASLTCTLNAVTNPGDEVIVIAPYFPEYRVWIEKAGCTCVEAPADEDTFQLSVGNVLKAI
;
A
#
# COMPACT_ATOMS: atom_id res chain seq x y z
N MET A 1 30.67 -13.00 18.44
CA MET A 1 30.37 -11.59 18.17
C MET A 1 31.23 -11.16 16.98
N SER A 2 30.66 -10.76 15.91
CA SER A 2 31.26 -10.36 14.61
C SER A 2 31.06 -11.36 13.48
N VAL A 3 29.87 -11.39 12.88
CA VAL A 3 29.60 -12.04 11.58
C VAL A 3 28.79 -11.15 10.62
N PHE A 4 28.47 -9.90 11.02
CA PHE A 4 27.58 -9.04 10.23
C PHE A 4 28.25 -7.84 9.54
N THR A 5 29.56 -7.77 9.42
CA THR A 5 30.24 -6.54 9.01
C THR A 5 30.62 -6.42 7.54
N HIS A 6 30.29 -7.36 6.65
CA HIS A 6 30.55 -7.18 5.19
C HIS A 6 29.58 -7.98 4.30
N LEU A 7 28.29 -7.78 4.44
CA LEU A 7 27.34 -8.16 3.37
C LEU A 7 26.83 -6.86 2.71
N SER A 8 27.50 -6.43 1.66
CA SER A 8 26.83 -5.58 0.67
C SER A 8 25.74 -6.45 0.03
N LEU A 9 24.52 -6.33 0.56
CA LEU A 9 23.36 -7.04 0.04
C LEU A 9 23.03 -6.44 -1.33
N SER A 10 23.58 -7.03 -2.39
CA SER A 10 23.05 -6.78 -3.72
C SER A 10 21.62 -7.34 -3.81
N PRO A 11 20.73 -6.79 -4.66
CA PRO A 11 19.38 -7.34 -4.86
C PRO A 11 19.34 -8.86 -5.11
N ILE A 12 20.40 -9.42 -5.69
CA ILE A 12 20.59 -10.85 -5.94
C ILE A 12 20.70 -11.65 -4.62
N ASN A 13 21.32 -11.09 -3.59
CA ASN A 13 21.47 -11.77 -2.30
C ASN A 13 20.17 -11.84 -1.49
N ILE A 14 19.27 -10.87 -1.67
CA ILE A 14 17.93 -10.90 -1.05
C ILE A 14 17.06 -11.98 -1.70
N ALA A 15 17.10 -12.09 -3.03
CA ALA A 15 16.37 -13.14 -3.76
C ALA A 15 16.88 -14.54 -3.37
N ALA A 16 18.19 -14.72 -3.19
CA ALA A 16 18.78 -15.99 -2.77
C ALA A 16 18.40 -16.41 -1.33
N ALA A 17 18.18 -15.44 -0.44
CA ALA A 17 17.74 -15.70 0.93
C ALA A 17 16.26 -16.13 1.03
N LEU A 18 15.45 -15.80 0.03
CA LEU A 18 14.02 -16.10 -0.01
C LEU A 18 13.68 -17.39 -0.79
N CYS A 19 14.60 -17.88 -1.61
CA CYS A 19 14.45 -19.15 -2.34
C CYS A 19 15.19 -20.28 -1.64
N SER A 20 14.63 -21.51 -1.69
CA SER A 20 15.42 -22.67 -1.28
C SER A 20 16.67 -22.76 -2.19
N ALA A 21 17.85 -23.00 -1.62
CA ALA A 21 19.11 -23.08 -2.37
C ALA A 21 19.03 -24.05 -3.56
N LYS A 22 18.19 -25.07 -3.47
CA LYS A 22 17.95 -26.05 -4.52
C LYS A 22 17.16 -25.48 -5.71
N ALA A 23 16.13 -24.67 -5.46
CA ALA A 23 15.35 -23.99 -6.51
C ALA A 23 16.19 -22.91 -7.18
N TYR A 24 16.97 -22.15 -6.41
CA TYR A 24 17.91 -21.15 -6.92
C TYR A 24 18.93 -21.74 -7.88
N ASN A 25 19.62 -22.81 -7.44
CA ASN A 25 20.64 -23.44 -8.26
C ASN A 25 20.08 -24.11 -9.54
N SER A 26 18.83 -24.63 -9.48
CA SER A 26 18.16 -25.22 -10.65
C SER A 26 17.79 -24.17 -11.69
N ALA A 27 17.19 -23.07 -11.28
CA ALA A 27 16.78 -21.96 -12.16
C ALA A 27 18.00 -21.26 -12.77
N TYR A 28 19.04 -21.00 -11.95
CA TYR A 28 20.28 -20.39 -12.40
C TYR A 28 21.04 -21.25 -13.44
N ALA A 29 21.09 -22.58 -13.23
CA ALA A 29 21.74 -23.53 -14.16
C ALA A 29 20.99 -23.62 -15.50
N LYS A 30 19.70 -23.32 -15.55
CA LYS A 30 18.89 -23.34 -16.78
C LYS A 30 18.78 -21.96 -17.44
N GLY A 31 19.35 -20.89 -16.85
CA GLY A 31 19.20 -19.53 -17.33
C GLY A 31 17.76 -19.01 -17.20
N GLU A 32 16.92 -19.66 -16.37
CA GLU A 32 15.53 -19.23 -16.12
C GLU A 32 15.50 -17.94 -15.29
N GLN A 33 14.72 -16.98 -15.71
CA GLN A 33 14.50 -15.76 -14.95
C GLN A 33 13.72 -16.06 -13.66
N MET A 34 14.33 -15.77 -12.49
CA MET A 34 13.71 -15.96 -11.18
C MET A 34 12.87 -14.76 -10.77
N ILE A 35 12.07 -14.25 -11.66
CA ILE A 35 11.15 -13.13 -11.42
C ILE A 35 9.72 -13.55 -11.77
N ASN A 36 8.77 -12.95 -11.10
CA ASN A 36 7.37 -13.07 -11.50
C ASN A 36 7.16 -12.19 -12.75
N GLU A 37 7.03 -12.82 -13.91
CA GLU A 37 6.92 -12.12 -15.21
C GLU A 37 5.71 -11.18 -15.25
N THR A 38 4.58 -11.57 -14.67
CA THR A 38 3.37 -10.72 -14.61
C THR A 38 3.65 -9.46 -13.80
N MET A 39 4.28 -9.59 -12.62
CA MET A 39 4.62 -8.44 -11.79
C MET A 39 5.71 -7.58 -12.41
N PHE A 40 6.66 -8.19 -13.11
CA PHE A 40 7.69 -7.47 -13.87
C PHE A 40 7.05 -6.65 -14.99
N ALA A 41 6.16 -7.24 -15.79
CA ALA A 41 5.45 -6.55 -16.87
C ALA A 41 4.65 -5.35 -16.33
N ARG A 42 3.93 -5.53 -15.21
CA ARG A 42 3.22 -4.43 -14.53
C ARG A 42 4.15 -3.30 -14.06
N GLY A 43 5.35 -3.64 -13.61
CA GLY A 43 6.36 -2.65 -13.21
C GLY A 43 7.07 -1.98 -14.38
N ALA A 44 7.15 -2.65 -15.52
CA ALA A 44 7.78 -2.13 -16.75
C ALA A 44 6.84 -1.20 -17.53
N GLU A 45 5.51 -1.35 -17.39
CA GLU A 45 4.54 -0.43 -17.96
C GLU A 45 4.63 0.94 -17.26
N SER A 46 4.74 1.99 -18.07
CA SER A 46 4.75 3.35 -17.54
C SER A 46 3.37 3.71 -16.98
N SER A 47 3.34 4.17 -15.73
CA SER A 47 2.10 4.67 -15.13
C SER A 47 1.83 6.09 -15.65
N ILE A 48 0.71 6.28 -16.34
CA ILE A 48 0.29 7.60 -16.83
C ILE A 48 0.21 8.64 -15.71
N ILE A 49 -0.14 8.23 -14.49
CA ILE A 49 -0.17 9.11 -13.31
C ILE A 49 1.24 9.61 -12.99
N ARG A 50 2.26 8.74 -13.06
CA ARG A 50 3.66 9.12 -12.83
C ARG A 50 4.18 10.03 -13.93
N GLU A 51 3.79 9.79 -15.18
CA GLU A 51 4.16 10.65 -16.32
C GLU A 51 3.56 12.05 -16.15
N ILE A 52 2.26 12.15 -15.84
CA ILE A 52 1.59 13.43 -15.58
C ILE A 52 2.21 14.15 -14.39
N PHE A 53 2.54 13.43 -13.32
CA PHE A 53 3.22 14.00 -12.14
C PHE A 53 4.60 14.56 -12.51
N SER A 54 5.42 13.79 -13.26
CA SER A 54 6.74 14.24 -13.70
C SER A 54 6.63 15.46 -14.61
N TYR A 55 5.68 15.45 -15.55
CA TYR A 55 5.38 16.62 -16.38
C TYR A 55 4.98 17.83 -15.54
N GLY A 56 4.15 17.65 -14.51
CA GLY A 56 3.79 18.72 -13.58
C GLY A 56 4.99 19.33 -12.87
N LEU A 57 5.95 18.51 -12.44
CA LEU A 57 7.18 18.99 -11.82
C LEU A 57 8.03 19.80 -12.81
N GLU A 58 8.19 19.33 -14.04
CA GLU A 58 8.92 20.04 -15.09
C GLU A 58 8.26 21.40 -15.42
N ARG A 59 6.92 21.43 -15.53
CA ARG A 59 6.19 22.69 -15.78
C ARG A 59 6.34 23.66 -14.63
N LYS A 60 6.27 23.22 -13.37
CA LYS A 60 6.52 24.06 -12.20
C LYS A 60 7.92 24.70 -12.23
N ALA A 61 8.93 23.95 -12.68
CA ALA A 61 10.28 24.48 -12.83
C ALA A 61 10.41 25.51 -13.96
N GLN A 62 9.62 25.39 -15.03
CA GLN A 62 9.68 26.28 -16.21
C GLN A 62 8.92 27.58 -16.03
N ILE A 63 7.72 27.54 -15.42
CA ILE A 63 6.80 28.69 -15.41
C ILE A 63 6.41 29.15 -13.99
N GLY A 64 6.99 28.55 -12.95
CA GLY A 64 6.66 28.82 -11.54
C GLY A 64 5.55 27.89 -11.02
N ALA A 65 5.69 27.48 -9.77
CA ALA A 65 4.74 26.55 -9.15
C ALA A 65 3.33 27.14 -9.00
N GLU A 66 3.23 28.44 -8.82
CA GLU A 66 1.98 29.22 -8.70
C GLU A 66 1.14 29.22 -9.99
N ASN A 67 1.77 28.92 -11.14
CA ASN A 67 1.13 28.90 -12.44
C ASN A 67 0.75 27.48 -12.90
N VAL A 68 0.94 26.45 -12.05
CA VAL A 68 0.63 25.04 -12.38
C VAL A 68 -0.34 24.45 -11.40
N PHE A 69 -1.54 24.15 -11.88
CA PHE A 69 -2.59 23.47 -11.12
C PHE A 69 -2.45 21.95 -11.35
N ASP A 70 -1.73 21.29 -10.44
CA ASP A 70 -1.37 19.88 -10.55
C ASP A 70 -2.40 18.99 -9.80
N PHE A 71 -3.18 18.25 -10.55
CA PHE A 71 -4.17 17.30 -10.04
C PHE A 71 -3.76 15.84 -10.28
N SER A 72 -2.50 15.58 -10.57
CA SER A 72 -2.00 14.23 -10.89
C SER A 72 -1.98 13.30 -9.68
N LEU A 73 -1.69 13.83 -8.49
CA LEU A 73 -1.66 13.09 -7.23
C LEU A 73 -2.55 13.74 -6.19
N GLY A 74 -3.20 12.92 -5.37
CA GLY A 74 -4.03 13.34 -4.25
C GLY A 74 -3.21 13.80 -3.03
N ASN A 75 -2.30 14.76 -3.22
CA ASN A 75 -1.55 15.34 -2.11
C ASN A 75 -2.46 16.24 -1.26
N PRO A 76 -2.40 16.14 0.08
CA PRO A 76 -3.10 17.07 0.95
C PRO A 76 -2.65 18.51 0.69
N SER A 77 -3.60 19.41 0.45
CA SER A 77 -3.35 20.85 0.31
C SER A 77 -3.49 21.61 1.64
N VAL A 78 -4.01 20.96 2.66
CA VAL A 78 -4.18 21.51 4.01
C VAL A 78 -3.05 21.02 4.90
N PRO A 79 -2.37 21.92 5.64
CA PRO A 79 -1.34 21.52 6.58
C PRO A 79 -1.86 20.57 7.65
N ALA A 80 -1.02 19.64 8.09
CA ALA A 80 -1.36 18.81 9.23
C ALA A 80 -1.60 19.67 10.50
N PRO A 81 -2.57 19.29 11.36
CA PRO A 81 -2.78 19.99 12.63
C PRO A 81 -1.49 20.07 13.46
N ALA A 82 -1.26 21.18 14.16
CA ALA A 82 -0.07 21.38 15.00
C ALA A 82 0.13 20.24 16.02
N ALA A 83 -0.96 19.67 16.52
CA ALA A 83 -0.93 18.53 17.44
C ALA A 83 -0.18 17.31 16.89
N VAL A 84 -0.11 17.13 15.57
CA VAL A 84 0.67 16.03 14.96
C VAL A 84 2.16 16.23 15.22
N ALA A 85 2.69 17.42 14.94
CA ALA A 85 4.10 17.73 15.18
C ALA A 85 4.46 17.66 16.67
N GLU A 86 3.58 18.12 17.54
CA GLU A 86 3.75 18.04 19.00
C GLU A 86 3.76 16.60 19.49
N SER A 87 2.88 15.76 18.97
CA SER A 87 2.83 14.33 19.31
C SER A 87 4.09 13.59 18.87
N ILE A 88 4.62 13.91 17.67
CA ILE A 88 5.88 13.33 17.20
C ILE A 88 7.04 13.75 18.10
N LYS A 89 7.14 15.03 18.51
CA LYS A 89 8.17 15.52 19.42
C LYS A 89 8.11 14.78 20.76
N LYS A 90 6.92 14.61 21.34
CA LYS A 90 6.73 13.84 22.58
C LYS A 90 7.13 12.38 22.43
N ALA A 91 6.82 11.76 21.28
CA ALA A 91 7.23 10.39 21.02
C ALA A 91 8.77 10.23 21.00
N LEU A 92 9.49 11.23 20.46
CA LEU A 92 10.96 11.22 20.43
C LEU A 92 11.61 11.36 21.83
N GLU A 93 10.86 11.78 22.85
CA GLU A 93 11.33 11.85 24.25
C GLU A 93 11.23 10.49 24.96
N LEU A 94 10.60 9.49 24.35
CA LEU A 94 10.52 8.14 24.90
C LEU A 94 11.91 7.48 24.97
N PRO A 95 12.15 6.58 25.95
CA PRO A 95 13.34 5.76 25.96
C PRO A 95 13.56 5.02 24.63
N SER A 96 14.82 4.88 24.21
CA SER A 96 15.19 4.32 22.90
C SER A 96 14.65 2.92 22.67
N ASP A 97 14.59 2.08 23.71
CA ASP A 97 14.04 0.73 23.66
C ASP A 97 12.52 0.71 23.44
N GLN A 98 11.81 1.72 23.94
CA GLN A 98 10.37 1.89 23.68
C GLN A 98 10.09 2.49 22.29
N LEU A 99 10.93 3.43 21.85
CA LEU A 99 10.74 4.09 20.56
C LEU A 99 11.11 3.19 19.38
N HIS A 100 12.20 2.42 19.51
CA HIS A 100 12.77 1.63 18.43
C HIS A 100 12.61 0.12 18.64
N GLY A 101 11.90 -0.29 19.67
CA GLY A 101 11.61 -1.70 19.96
C GLY A 101 10.57 -2.30 19.00
N TYR A 102 10.52 -3.63 18.96
CA TYR A 102 9.44 -4.33 18.27
C TYR A 102 8.10 -4.09 18.94
N THR A 103 7.06 -3.87 18.13
CA THR A 103 5.68 -3.84 18.60
C THR A 103 5.01 -5.21 18.44
N PRO A 104 3.94 -5.51 19.21
CA PRO A 104 3.08 -6.66 18.89
C PRO A 104 2.58 -6.61 17.44
N ALA A 105 2.45 -7.78 16.80
CA ALA A 105 2.06 -7.87 15.39
C ALA A 105 0.81 -7.04 15.00
N PRO A 106 -0.28 -6.99 15.80
CA PRO A 106 -1.41 -6.13 15.47
C PRO A 106 -1.22 -4.65 15.81
N GLY A 107 -0.07 -4.25 16.33
CA GLY A 107 0.23 -2.88 16.77
C GLY A 107 0.12 -2.68 18.28
N LEU A 108 0.60 -1.53 18.76
CA LEU A 108 0.56 -1.16 20.17
C LEU A 108 -0.88 -1.13 20.69
N PRO A 109 -1.18 -1.77 21.85
CA PRO A 109 -2.53 -1.84 22.40
C PRO A 109 -3.20 -0.48 22.58
N GLN A 110 -2.46 0.50 23.11
CA GLN A 110 -2.97 1.85 23.32
C GLN A 110 -3.35 2.56 22.02
N CYS A 111 -2.59 2.35 20.93
CA CYS A 111 -2.92 2.91 19.62
C CYS A 111 -4.19 2.27 19.05
N ARG A 112 -4.33 0.95 19.17
CA ARG A 112 -5.51 0.20 18.73
C ARG A 112 -6.78 0.64 19.47
N VAL A 113 -6.70 0.81 20.78
CA VAL A 113 -7.80 1.33 21.60
C VAL A 113 -8.18 2.75 21.15
N ALA A 114 -7.21 3.65 20.99
CA ALA A 114 -7.47 5.02 20.55
C ALA A 114 -8.14 5.10 19.18
N VAL A 115 -7.75 4.21 18.24
CA VAL A 115 -8.40 4.11 16.92
C VAL A 115 -9.83 3.60 17.07
N ALA A 116 -10.07 2.54 17.83
CA ALA A 116 -11.41 2.00 18.08
C ALA A 116 -12.34 3.05 18.70
N GLU A 117 -11.89 3.74 19.74
CA GLU A 117 -12.65 4.83 20.37
C GLU A 117 -12.95 5.98 19.39
N SER A 118 -11.99 6.35 18.53
CA SER A 118 -12.20 7.37 17.51
C SER A 118 -13.27 6.96 16.51
N LEU A 119 -13.26 5.72 16.04
CA LEU A 119 -14.27 5.17 15.14
C LEU A 119 -15.64 5.16 15.81
N ASN A 120 -15.71 4.70 17.06
CA ASN A 120 -16.97 4.66 17.83
C ASN A 120 -17.60 6.04 17.99
N ARG A 121 -16.78 7.04 18.34
CA ARG A 121 -17.28 8.44 18.47
C ARG A 121 -17.77 9.04 17.15
N ARG A 122 -17.08 8.73 16.04
CA ARG A 122 -17.35 9.36 14.74
C ARG A 122 -18.48 8.68 13.98
N PHE A 123 -18.63 7.39 14.13
CA PHE A 123 -19.52 6.58 13.29
C PHE A 123 -20.56 5.77 14.07
N GLY A 124 -20.60 5.90 15.41
CA GLY A 124 -21.55 5.18 16.25
C GLY A 124 -21.34 3.67 16.27
N THR A 125 -20.12 3.22 16.04
CA THR A 125 -19.72 1.80 16.08
C THR A 125 -19.40 1.36 17.53
N SER A 126 -19.12 0.05 17.72
CA SER A 126 -18.78 -0.53 19.03
C SER A 126 -17.50 -1.36 18.97
N TYR A 127 -16.50 -0.89 18.25
CA TYR A 127 -15.21 -1.58 18.14
C TYR A 127 -14.42 -1.52 19.45
N GLU A 128 -13.67 -2.60 19.70
CA GLU A 128 -12.68 -2.68 20.75
C GLU A 128 -11.26 -2.66 20.16
N GLY A 129 -10.24 -2.42 20.97
CA GLY A 129 -8.85 -2.46 20.50
C GLY A 129 -8.46 -3.79 19.83
N LYS A 130 -9.07 -4.91 20.22
CA LYS A 130 -8.84 -6.23 19.60
C LYS A 130 -9.30 -6.32 18.14
N ASP A 131 -10.25 -5.48 17.74
CA ASP A 131 -10.82 -5.46 16.38
C ASP A 131 -9.99 -4.61 15.41
N VAL A 132 -8.93 -3.95 15.90
CA VAL A 132 -8.06 -3.09 15.11
C VAL A 132 -6.71 -3.76 14.86
N PHE A 133 -6.29 -3.80 13.61
CA PHE A 133 -4.96 -4.23 13.19
C PHE A 133 -4.24 -3.06 12.52
N MET A 134 -3.10 -2.66 13.05
CA MET A 134 -2.32 -1.53 12.53
C MET A 134 -1.45 -1.96 11.36
N THR A 135 -1.44 -1.17 10.30
CA THR A 135 -0.60 -1.41 9.12
C THR A 135 0.14 -0.13 8.71
N VAL A 136 1.15 -0.28 7.86
CA VAL A 136 1.89 0.85 7.30
C VAL A 136 1.15 1.40 6.08
N GLY A 137 0.09 2.17 6.34
CA GLY A 137 -0.74 2.79 5.32
C GLY A 137 -1.74 1.85 4.64
N ALA A 138 -2.61 2.44 3.79
CA ALA A 138 -3.70 1.73 3.13
C ALA A 138 -3.23 0.61 2.19
N ALA A 139 -2.10 0.77 1.51
CA ALA A 139 -1.55 -0.24 0.62
C ALA A 139 -1.24 -1.56 1.36
N ALA A 140 -0.60 -1.47 2.53
CA ALA A 140 -0.32 -2.64 3.36
C ALA A 140 -1.63 -3.24 3.91
N SER A 141 -2.58 -2.41 4.32
CA SER A 141 -3.88 -2.85 4.80
C SER A 141 -4.64 -3.65 3.74
N LEU A 142 -4.76 -3.11 2.53
CA LEU A 142 -5.43 -3.78 1.42
C LEU A 142 -4.73 -5.08 1.02
N THR A 143 -3.40 -5.08 0.94
CA THR A 143 -2.63 -6.29 0.64
C THR A 143 -2.85 -7.37 1.69
N CYS A 144 -2.77 -7.01 2.99
CA CYS A 144 -3.03 -7.96 4.08
C CYS A 144 -4.47 -8.49 4.03
N THR A 145 -5.45 -7.63 3.81
CA THR A 145 -6.87 -8.01 3.77
C THR A 145 -7.14 -8.96 2.60
N LEU A 146 -6.71 -8.60 1.39
CA LEU A 146 -6.90 -9.46 0.22
C LEU A 146 -6.32 -10.86 0.47
N ASN A 147 -5.07 -10.95 0.93
CA ASN A 147 -4.45 -12.24 1.20
C ASN A 147 -5.11 -13.02 2.35
N ALA A 148 -5.82 -12.35 3.26
CA ALA A 148 -6.50 -13.00 4.38
C ALA A 148 -7.90 -13.51 4.05
N VAL A 149 -8.61 -12.86 3.11
CA VAL A 149 -10.05 -13.13 2.88
C VAL A 149 -10.35 -13.71 1.50
N THR A 150 -9.35 -13.81 0.61
CA THR A 150 -9.54 -14.36 -0.73
C THR A 150 -8.68 -15.59 -0.97
N ASN A 151 -9.10 -16.42 -1.94
CA ASN A 151 -8.33 -17.54 -2.47
C ASN A 151 -7.92 -17.26 -3.92
N PRO A 152 -6.87 -17.91 -4.43
CA PRO A 152 -6.53 -17.82 -5.85
C PRO A 152 -7.71 -18.22 -6.72
N GLY A 153 -8.05 -17.38 -7.70
CA GLY A 153 -9.18 -17.55 -8.61
C GLY A 153 -10.46 -16.83 -8.19
N ASP A 154 -10.52 -16.28 -6.97
CA ASP A 154 -11.65 -15.43 -6.56
C ASP A 154 -11.71 -14.15 -7.41
N GLU A 155 -12.91 -13.60 -7.56
CA GLU A 155 -13.15 -12.32 -8.20
C GLU A 155 -13.31 -11.21 -7.17
N VAL A 156 -12.64 -10.08 -7.43
CA VAL A 156 -12.74 -8.88 -6.58
C VAL A 156 -13.25 -7.73 -7.42
N ILE A 157 -14.42 -7.22 -7.08
CA ILE A 157 -15.05 -6.10 -7.79
C ILE A 157 -14.45 -4.78 -7.29
N VAL A 158 -14.04 -3.94 -8.23
CA VAL A 158 -13.61 -2.56 -7.99
C VAL A 158 -14.55 -1.59 -8.69
N ILE A 159 -14.84 -0.46 -8.06
CA ILE A 159 -15.71 0.56 -8.63
C ILE A 159 -14.85 1.53 -9.44
N ALA A 160 -15.03 1.56 -10.74
CA ALA A 160 -14.29 2.45 -11.65
C ALA A 160 -14.94 3.84 -11.74
N PRO A 161 -14.16 4.95 -11.78
CA PRO A 161 -12.70 4.99 -11.78
C PRO A 161 -12.09 4.72 -10.38
N TYR A 162 -10.96 4.03 -10.32
CA TYR A 162 -10.29 3.64 -9.08
C TYR A 162 -8.78 3.86 -9.16
N PHE A 163 -8.10 3.77 -8.01
CA PHE A 163 -6.65 3.85 -7.95
C PHE A 163 -6.01 2.62 -8.61
N PRO A 164 -5.18 2.79 -9.66
CA PRO A 164 -4.72 1.67 -10.52
C PRO A 164 -4.03 0.53 -9.78
N GLU A 165 -3.36 0.83 -8.68
CA GLU A 165 -2.68 -0.17 -7.85
C GLU A 165 -3.62 -1.20 -7.21
N TYR A 166 -4.93 -0.93 -7.11
CA TYR A 166 -5.90 -1.92 -6.60
C TYR A 166 -5.88 -3.19 -7.46
N ARG A 167 -5.84 -3.06 -8.77
CA ARG A 167 -5.70 -4.19 -9.69
C ARG A 167 -4.43 -4.99 -9.41
N VAL A 168 -3.31 -4.30 -9.20
CA VAL A 168 -2.01 -4.95 -8.93
C VAL A 168 -2.08 -5.78 -7.65
N TRP A 169 -2.68 -5.26 -6.58
CA TRP A 169 -2.80 -5.99 -5.31
C TRP A 169 -3.77 -7.17 -5.39
N ILE A 170 -4.86 -7.02 -6.13
CA ILE A 170 -5.85 -8.08 -6.39
C ILE A 170 -5.19 -9.23 -7.18
N GLU A 171 -4.56 -8.91 -8.30
CA GLU A 171 -3.88 -9.90 -9.14
C GLU A 171 -2.71 -10.58 -8.41
N LYS A 172 -1.98 -9.82 -7.56
CA LYS A 172 -0.92 -10.38 -6.71
C LYS A 172 -1.45 -11.39 -5.68
N ALA A 173 -2.67 -11.20 -5.19
CA ALA A 173 -3.35 -12.17 -4.33
C ALA A 173 -3.83 -13.43 -5.08
N GLY A 174 -3.65 -13.48 -6.40
CA GLY A 174 -4.13 -14.57 -7.26
C GLY A 174 -5.58 -14.42 -7.70
N CYS A 175 -6.18 -13.25 -7.48
CA CYS A 175 -7.58 -12.97 -7.79
C CYS A 175 -7.74 -12.28 -9.16
N THR A 176 -8.96 -12.32 -9.68
CA THR A 176 -9.36 -11.56 -10.87
C THR A 176 -9.94 -10.22 -10.47
N CYS A 177 -9.44 -9.14 -11.06
CA CYS A 177 -10.00 -7.80 -10.87
C CYS A 177 -11.16 -7.57 -11.83
N VAL A 178 -12.38 -7.46 -11.31
CA VAL A 178 -13.60 -7.18 -12.06
C VAL A 178 -14.00 -5.71 -11.88
N GLU A 179 -14.24 -4.99 -12.97
CA GLU A 179 -14.60 -3.58 -12.91
C GLU A 179 -16.12 -3.40 -12.99
N ALA A 180 -16.67 -2.66 -12.04
CA ALA A 180 -18.03 -2.15 -12.11
C ALA A 180 -17.97 -0.62 -12.25
N PRO A 181 -18.56 -0.01 -13.29
CA PRO A 181 -18.54 1.43 -13.43
C PRO A 181 -19.36 2.08 -12.31
N ALA A 182 -18.87 3.22 -11.81
CA ALA A 182 -19.66 4.09 -10.96
C ALA A 182 -20.86 4.66 -11.74
N ASP A 183 -21.76 5.31 -11.04
CA ASP A 183 -22.80 6.12 -11.69
C ASP A 183 -22.14 7.29 -12.44
N GLU A 184 -22.50 7.50 -13.70
CA GLU A 184 -21.82 8.47 -14.58
C GLU A 184 -22.01 9.93 -14.15
N ASP A 185 -23.14 10.24 -13.52
CA ASP A 185 -23.48 11.61 -13.11
C ASP A 185 -22.95 11.94 -11.70
N THR A 186 -23.02 10.99 -10.79
CA THR A 186 -22.73 11.22 -9.38
C THR A 186 -21.38 10.67 -8.93
N PHE A 187 -20.75 9.80 -9.72
CA PHE A 187 -19.56 9.02 -9.39
C PHE A 187 -19.72 8.17 -8.11
N GLN A 188 -20.96 7.91 -7.72
CA GLN A 188 -21.27 7.04 -6.58
C GLN A 188 -21.37 5.58 -7.01
N LEU A 189 -21.28 4.68 -6.03
CA LEU A 189 -21.51 3.26 -6.24
C LEU A 189 -22.92 3.05 -6.83
N SER A 190 -22.99 2.37 -7.97
CA SER A 190 -24.24 1.93 -8.60
C SER A 190 -24.49 0.47 -8.27
N VAL A 191 -25.51 0.19 -7.44
CA VAL A 191 -25.90 -1.19 -7.10
C VAL A 191 -26.22 -2.00 -8.37
N GLY A 192 -26.90 -1.38 -9.33
CA GLY A 192 -27.23 -2.04 -10.59
C GLY A 192 -25.99 -2.45 -11.42
N ASN A 193 -24.93 -1.62 -11.41
CA ASN A 193 -23.69 -1.95 -12.11
C ASN A 193 -22.89 -3.04 -11.37
N VAL A 194 -22.89 -3.00 -10.05
CA VAL A 194 -22.26 -4.07 -9.23
C VAL A 194 -22.95 -5.41 -9.46
N LEU A 195 -24.30 -5.43 -9.47
CA LEU A 195 -25.06 -6.68 -9.72
C LEU A 195 -24.85 -7.25 -11.12
N LYS A 196 -24.49 -6.42 -12.12
CA LYS A 196 -24.12 -6.90 -13.46
C LYS A 196 -22.70 -7.47 -13.52
N ALA A 197 -21.86 -7.10 -12.57
CA ALA A 197 -20.47 -7.54 -12.48
C ALA A 197 -20.33 -8.86 -11.69
N ILE A 198 -21.36 -9.30 -10.99
CA ILE A 198 -21.48 -10.60 -10.31
C ILE A 198 -21.99 -11.65 -11.29
#